data_ae171bd16cd82465ea425b1eb515c0db
#
_entry.id   ae171bd16cd82465ea425b1eb515c0db
#
_cell.length_a   1.000
_cell.length_b   1.000
_cell.length_c   1.000
_cell.angle_alpha   90.00
_cell.angle_beta   90.00
_cell.angle_gamma   90.00
#
_symmetry.space_group_name_H-M   'P 1'
#
loop_
_entity.id
_entity.type
_entity.pdbx_description
1 polymer ?
#
loop_
_entity_poly.entity_id
_entity_poly.type
_entity_poly.pdbx_seq_one_letter_code
_entity_poly.pdbx_strand_id
1 'polypeptide(L)'
;MCDYSLAAMETRLAVEGEELTVFRFPSGSLGLTSPAELERCKPELRGWRSWFNPRQTPCAVCIPPGAQLVLMDIPKRLQQQYGVGPSEPVTFIQTSATPGRHRDGVRFRNNQEILLQYLAEGQRAIVVSTGCSEEFTASPREALEEILSAR
;
A
#
# COMPACT_ATOMS: atom_id res chain seq x y z
N MET A 1 5.23 -11.85 1.00
CA MET A 1 6.42 -11.74 0.10
C MET A 1 6.10 -10.61 -0.86
N CYS A 2 6.94 -9.59 -0.96
CA CYS A 2 6.72 -8.47 -1.89
C CYS A 2 6.76 -8.93 -3.35
N ASP A 3 6.18 -8.15 -4.23
CA ASP A 3 6.26 -8.37 -5.68
C ASP A 3 7.73 -8.51 -6.13
N TYR A 4 7.98 -9.36 -7.11
CA TYR A 4 9.32 -9.63 -7.66
C TYR A 4 10.08 -8.35 -8.07
N SER A 5 9.37 -7.34 -8.55
CA SER A 5 9.93 -6.04 -8.92
C SER A 5 10.50 -5.23 -7.75
N LEU A 6 10.20 -5.61 -6.52
CA LEU A 6 10.69 -5.00 -5.28
C LEU A 6 11.73 -5.88 -4.56
N ALA A 7 12.08 -7.04 -5.11
CA ALA A 7 12.97 -8.00 -4.47
C ALA A 7 14.42 -7.49 -4.25
N ALA A 8 14.84 -6.48 -5.01
CA ALA A 8 16.16 -5.85 -4.88
C ALA A 8 16.19 -4.67 -3.88
N MET A 9 15.07 -4.38 -3.23
CA MET A 9 14.94 -3.25 -2.31
C MET A 9 14.90 -3.73 -0.86
N GLU A 10 15.23 -2.82 0.05
CA GLU A 10 14.99 -3.06 1.47
C GLU A 10 13.48 -3.20 1.72
N THR A 11 13.09 -4.26 2.41
CA THR A 11 11.71 -4.59 2.66
C THR A 11 11.48 -4.91 4.13
N ARG A 12 10.28 -4.60 4.62
CA ARG A 12 9.80 -5.00 5.94
C ARG A 12 8.34 -5.43 5.87
N LEU A 13 7.88 -6.12 6.88
CA LEU A 13 6.47 -6.47 7.02
C LEU A 13 5.65 -5.26 7.48
N ALA A 14 4.39 -5.23 7.06
CA ALA A 14 3.39 -4.28 7.54
C ALA A 14 3.07 -4.53 9.02
N VAL A 15 2.71 -3.45 9.71
CA VAL A 15 2.26 -3.48 11.10
C VAL A 15 0.79 -3.04 11.16
N GLU A 16 0.00 -3.68 12.01
CA GLU A 16 -1.41 -3.30 12.21
C GLU A 16 -1.53 -1.88 12.73
N GLY A 17 -2.51 -1.14 12.22
CA GLY A 17 -2.71 0.29 12.48
C GLY A 17 -1.78 1.22 11.72
N GLU A 18 -0.88 0.69 10.89
CA GLU A 18 0.07 1.50 10.13
C GLU A 18 -0.59 2.15 8.91
N GLU A 19 -0.30 3.45 8.71
CA GLU A 19 -0.65 4.15 7.47
C GLU A 19 0.45 3.91 6.42
N LEU A 20 0.02 3.54 5.22
CA LEU A 20 0.86 3.30 4.06
C LEU A 20 0.45 4.20 2.90
N THR A 21 1.38 4.42 1.99
CA THR A 21 1.18 5.20 0.77
C THR A 21 1.66 4.43 -0.44
N VAL A 22 0.89 4.47 -1.51
CA VAL A 22 1.31 3.92 -2.81
C VAL A 22 2.41 4.80 -3.38
N PHE A 23 3.57 4.22 -3.62
CA PHE A 23 4.77 4.91 -4.07
C PHE A 23 5.38 4.23 -5.28
N ARG A 24 5.91 5.04 -6.21
CA ARG A 24 6.64 4.54 -7.39
C ARG A 24 8.12 4.38 -7.06
N PHE A 25 8.56 3.15 -6.96
CA PHE A 25 9.95 2.82 -6.71
C PHE A 25 10.84 3.04 -7.94
N PRO A 26 12.17 3.13 -7.77
CA PRO A 26 13.10 3.31 -8.90
C PRO A 26 13.03 2.23 -9.98
N SER A 27 12.53 1.04 -9.64
CA SER A 27 12.23 -0.05 -10.60
C SER A 27 11.09 0.31 -11.57
N GLY A 28 10.38 1.42 -11.35
CA GLY A 28 9.18 1.81 -12.08
C GLY A 28 7.89 1.19 -11.55
N SER A 29 7.99 0.23 -10.63
CA SER A 29 6.84 -0.45 -10.04
C SER A 29 6.23 0.35 -8.91
N LEU A 30 4.90 0.27 -8.77
CA LEU A 30 4.20 0.76 -7.59
C LEU A 30 4.24 -0.30 -6.49
N GLY A 31 4.45 0.16 -5.28
CA GLY A 31 4.40 -0.62 -4.05
C GLY A 31 3.93 0.24 -2.90
N LEU A 32 3.99 -0.30 -1.70
CA LEU A 32 3.57 0.41 -0.49
C LEU A 32 4.79 0.77 0.35
N THR A 33 4.78 1.96 0.92
CA THR A 33 5.76 2.44 1.89
C THR A 33 5.07 3.29 2.95
N SER A 34 5.71 3.52 4.09
CA SER A 34 5.13 4.41 5.09
C SER A 34 5.46 5.88 4.82
N PRO A 35 4.59 6.82 5.24
CA PRO A 35 4.90 8.25 5.14
C PRO A 35 6.21 8.63 5.85
N ALA A 36 6.54 8.00 6.98
CA ALA A 36 7.78 8.22 7.71
C ALA A 36 9.03 7.86 6.88
N GLU A 37 8.96 6.77 6.10
CA GLU A 37 10.03 6.39 5.17
C GLU A 37 10.21 7.44 4.07
N LEU A 38 9.11 7.95 3.52
CA LEU A 38 9.15 8.99 2.49
C LEU A 38 9.78 10.28 3.02
N GLU A 39 9.45 10.68 4.26
CA GLU A 39 10.07 11.85 4.89
C GLU A 39 11.58 11.66 5.10
N ARG A 40 12.02 10.49 5.56
CA ARG A 40 13.45 10.18 5.74
C ARG A 40 14.24 10.22 4.44
N CYS A 41 13.61 9.82 3.33
CA CYS A 41 14.25 9.76 2.02
C CYS A 41 14.16 11.07 1.23
N LYS A 42 13.51 12.10 1.77
CA LYS A 42 13.51 13.43 1.16
C LYS A 42 14.94 13.98 1.14
N PRO A 43 15.44 14.42 -0.02
CA PRO A 43 16.75 15.05 -0.06
C PRO A 43 16.70 16.32 0.80
N GLU A 44 17.58 16.38 1.81
CA GLU A 44 17.80 17.64 2.51
C GLU A 44 18.32 18.66 1.50
N LEU A 45 17.51 19.67 1.20
CA LEU A 45 17.81 20.78 0.29
C LEU A 45 18.89 21.72 0.90
N ARG A 46 19.95 21.18 1.48
CA ARG A 46 21.05 21.96 2.07
C ARG A 46 22.39 21.55 1.48
N GLY A 47 22.80 22.31 0.44
CA GLY A 47 24.18 22.45 0.02
C GLY A 47 24.64 21.49 -1.07
N TRP A 48 25.76 21.89 -1.72
CA TRP A 48 26.44 21.20 -2.82
C TRP A 48 26.90 19.75 -2.51
N ARG A 49 26.96 19.36 -1.22
CA ARG A 49 27.25 17.99 -0.76
C ARG A 49 26.13 16.99 -1.05
N SER A 50 24.91 17.46 -1.30
CA SER A 50 23.77 16.60 -1.65
C SER A 50 23.96 15.85 -2.98
N TRP A 51 24.89 16.28 -3.82
CA TRP A 51 25.21 15.63 -5.09
C TRP A 51 25.95 14.31 -4.92
N PHE A 52 26.59 14.07 -3.78
CA PHE A 52 27.36 12.87 -3.46
C PHE A 52 26.61 11.88 -2.56
N ASN A 53 25.42 12.24 -2.08
CA ASN A 53 24.62 11.33 -1.26
C ASN A 53 23.77 10.45 -2.17
N PRO A 54 23.96 9.12 -2.17
CA PRO A 54 23.08 8.24 -2.92
C PRO A 54 21.63 8.47 -2.42
N ARG A 55 20.72 8.69 -3.34
CA ARG A 55 19.30 8.84 -3.02
C ARG A 55 18.85 7.60 -2.25
N GLN A 56 18.56 7.77 -0.97
CA GLN A 56 18.01 6.69 -0.18
C GLN A 56 16.63 6.34 -0.74
N THR A 57 16.46 5.09 -1.12
CA THR A 57 15.17 4.58 -1.55
C THR A 57 14.38 4.20 -0.30
N PRO A 58 13.10 4.60 -0.19
CA PRO A 58 12.29 4.22 0.96
C PRO A 58 12.14 2.69 1.02
N CYS A 59 12.06 2.17 2.24
CA CYS A 59 11.81 0.75 2.48
C CYS A 59 10.42 0.38 1.94
N ALA A 60 10.32 -0.72 1.19
CA ALA A 60 9.04 -1.24 0.74
C ALA A 60 8.37 -2.05 1.84
N VAL A 61 7.08 -1.80 2.06
CA VAL A 61 6.29 -2.52 3.05
C VAL A 61 5.57 -3.68 2.39
N CYS A 62 5.87 -4.89 2.84
CA CYS A 62 5.27 -6.12 2.36
C CYS A 62 4.04 -6.47 3.19
N ILE A 63 2.94 -6.74 2.51
CA ILE A 63 1.68 -7.13 3.13
C ILE A 63 1.45 -8.62 2.88
N PRO A 64 1.09 -9.40 3.91
CA PRO A 64 0.72 -10.79 3.72
C PRO A 64 -0.58 -10.92 2.91
N PRO A 65 -0.70 -11.92 2.02
CA PRO A 65 -1.98 -12.24 1.39
C PRO A 65 -3.04 -12.56 2.44
N GLY A 66 -4.25 -12.02 2.26
CA GLY A 66 -5.35 -12.15 3.21
C GLY A 66 -5.43 -11.02 4.24
N ALA A 67 -4.41 -10.17 4.35
CA ALA A 67 -4.43 -9.00 5.21
C ALA A 67 -5.55 -8.03 4.84
N GLN A 68 -6.15 -7.40 5.85
CA GLN A 68 -7.23 -6.44 5.69
C GLN A 68 -6.68 -5.01 5.70
N LEU A 69 -7.10 -4.22 4.73
CA LEU A 69 -6.70 -2.82 4.58
C LEU A 69 -7.95 -1.95 4.40
N VAL A 70 -7.82 -0.67 4.70
CA VAL A 70 -8.74 0.36 4.23
C VAL A 70 -7.99 1.24 3.24
N LEU A 71 -8.40 1.19 1.97
CA LEU A 71 -7.94 2.16 0.97
C LEU A 71 -8.65 3.48 1.17
N MET A 72 -7.92 4.57 1.11
CA MET A 72 -8.41 5.94 1.25
C MET A 72 -8.08 6.75 -0.01
N ASP A 73 -8.79 7.87 -0.16
CA ASP A 73 -8.57 8.80 -1.27
C ASP A 73 -8.62 8.15 -2.66
N ILE A 74 -9.54 7.19 -2.82
CA ILE A 74 -9.72 6.49 -4.10
C ILE A 74 -10.15 7.51 -5.16
N PRO A 75 -9.40 7.67 -6.28
CA PRO A 75 -9.74 8.64 -7.31
C PRO A 75 -11.11 8.33 -7.94
N LYS A 76 -11.87 9.39 -8.31
CA LYS A 76 -13.21 9.25 -8.91
C LYS A 76 -13.26 8.29 -10.11
N ARG A 77 -12.20 8.27 -10.91
CA ARG A 77 -12.10 7.33 -12.04
C ARG A 77 -12.16 5.87 -11.57
N LEU A 78 -11.42 5.53 -10.52
CA LEU A 78 -11.41 4.18 -9.97
C LEU A 78 -12.72 3.87 -9.26
N GLN A 79 -13.31 4.84 -8.55
CA GLN A 79 -14.62 4.68 -7.92
C GLN A 79 -15.68 4.28 -8.95
N GLN A 80 -15.74 4.96 -10.08
CA GLN A 80 -16.69 4.68 -11.17
C GLN A 80 -16.39 3.34 -11.85
N GLN A 81 -15.12 3.04 -12.09
CA GLN A 81 -14.70 1.82 -12.78
C GLN A 81 -15.00 0.55 -11.97
N TYR A 82 -14.83 0.61 -10.65
CA TYR A 82 -14.95 -0.54 -9.75
C TYR A 82 -16.24 -0.52 -8.90
N GLY A 83 -17.07 0.52 -9.04
CA GLY A 83 -18.32 0.63 -8.28
C GLY A 83 -18.09 0.76 -6.77
N VAL A 84 -17.09 1.55 -6.36
CA VAL A 84 -16.63 1.71 -4.97
C VAL A 84 -16.71 3.16 -4.51
N GLY A 85 -16.61 3.38 -3.20
CA GLY A 85 -16.60 4.72 -2.60
C GLY A 85 -15.20 5.38 -2.59
N PRO A 86 -15.09 6.56 -1.97
CA PRO A 86 -13.82 7.25 -1.79
C PRO A 86 -12.88 6.57 -0.79
N SER A 87 -13.44 5.73 0.08
CA SER A 87 -12.72 4.92 1.07
C SER A 87 -13.39 3.55 1.15
N GLU A 88 -12.60 2.48 1.04
CA GLU A 88 -13.11 1.11 0.97
C GLU A 88 -12.24 0.13 1.74
N PRO A 89 -12.85 -0.78 2.52
CA PRO A 89 -12.16 -1.94 3.04
C PRO A 89 -11.87 -2.92 1.91
N VAL A 90 -10.65 -3.45 1.92
CA VAL A 90 -10.16 -4.37 0.90
C VAL A 90 -9.33 -5.48 1.53
N THR A 91 -9.27 -6.61 0.87
CA THR A 91 -8.36 -7.70 1.22
C THR A 91 -7.15 -7.66 0.30
N PHE A 92 -5.95 -7.70 0.86
CA PHE A 92 -4.73 -7.82 0.08
C PHE A 92 -4.62 -9.21 -0.53
N ILE A 93 -4.37 -9.28 -1.83
CA ILE A 93 -4.31 -10.52 -2.59
C ILE A 93 -3.06 -10.62 -3.45
N GLN A 94 -2.71 -11.85 -3.80
CA GLN A 94 -1.72 -12.13 -4.85
C GLN A 94 -2.42 -12.84 -6.01
N THR A 95 -2.53 -12.17 -7.14
CA THR A 95 -3.33 -12.64 -8.29
C THR A 95 -2.64 -13.66 -9.17
N SER A 96 -1.31 -13.79 -9.08
CA SER A 96 -0.53 -14.69 -9.94
C SER A 96 0.71 -15.21 -9.23
N ALA A 97 1.08 -16.45 -9.49
CA ALA A 97 2.34 -17.04 -9.07
C ALA A 97 3.42 -17.01 -10.20
N THR A 98 3.12 -16.43 -11.36
CA THR A 98 4.03 -16.39 -12.50
C THR A 98 5.21 -15.48 -12.24
N PRO A 99 6.46 -15.94 -12.33
CA PRO A 99 7.64 -15.10 -12.18
C PRO A 99 7.66 -13.95 -13.18
N GLY A 100 8.11 -12.77 -12.73
CA GLY A 100 8.26 -11.59 -13.59
C GLY A 100 6.97 -10.83 -13.90
N ARG A 101 5.84 -11.19 -13.29
CA ARG A 101 4.57 -10.43 -13.39
C ARG A 101 4.23 -9.79 -12.06
N HIS A 102 3.62 -8.60 -12.13
CA HIS A 102 3.00 -7.99 -10.97
C HIS A 102 1.86 -8.87 -10.47
N ARG A 103 1.86 -9.14 -9.18
CA ARG A 103 0.90 -10.07 -8.56
C ARG A 103 0.18 -9.48 -7.36
N ASP A 104 0.78 -8.47 -6.73
CA ASP A 104 0.21 -7.83 -5.56
C ASP A 104 -0.96 -6.94 -5.98
N GLY A 105 -2.08 -7.11 -5.32
CA GLY A 105 -3.31 -6.39 -5.59
C GLY A 105 -4.22 -6.36 -4.37
N VAL A 106 -5.39 -5.80 -4.57
CA VAL A 106 -6.45 -5.77 -3.56
C VAL A 106 -7.76 -6.22 -4.16
N ARG A 107 -8.59 -6.87 -3.34
CA ARG A 107 -9.96 -7.25 -3.64
C ARG A 107 -10.91 -6.40 -2.82
N PHE A 108 -11.83 -5.73 -3.51
CA PHE A 108 -12.92 -4.99 -2.91
C PHE A 108 -14.01 -5.94 -2.40
N ARG A 109 -14.91 -5.43 -1.53
CA ARG A 109 -16.06 -6.19 -1.02
C ARG A 109 -17.02 -6.71 -2.11
N ASN A 110 -17.09 -6.03 -3.24
CA ASN A 110 -17.89 -6.44 -4.40
C ASN A 110 -17.18 -7.48 -5.29
N ASN A 111 -16.12 -8.12 -4.80
CA ASN A 111 -15.27 -9.10 -5.48
C ASN A 111 -14.49 -8.56 -6.71
N GLN A 112 -14.51 -7.27 -6.95
CA GLN A 112 -13.63 -6.67 -7.97
C GLN A 112 -12.19 -6.64 -7.46
N GLU A 113 -11.23 -6.92 -8.34
CA GLU A 113 -9.81 -6.94 -8.04
C GLU A 113 -9.05 -5.89 -8.84
N ILE A 114 -8.08 -5.27 -8.21
CA ILE A 114 -7.17 -4.32 -8.85
C ILE A 114 -5.74 -4.59 -8.41
N LEU A 115 -4.80 -4.61 -9.36
CA LEU A 115 -3.38 -4.69 -9.03
C LEU A 115 -2.89 -3.37 -8.43
N LEU A 116 -1.90 -3.43 -7.53
CA LEU A 116 -1.26 -2.23 -6.98
C LEU A 116 -0.74 -1.29 -8.07
N GLN A 117 -0.31 -1.85 -9.21
CA GLN A 117 0.19 -1.10 -10.35
C GLN A 117 -0.85 -0.17 -11.01
N TYR A 118 -2.14 -0.37 -10.74
CA TYR A 118 -3.23 0.47 -11.27
C TYR A 118 -3.82 1.42 -10.24
N LEU A 119 -3.37 1.35 -8.98
CA LEU A 119 -3.71 2.34 -7.99
C LEU A 119 -3.08 3.70 -8.30
N ALA A 120 -3.56 4.74 -7.67
CA ALA A 120 -2.97 6.07 -7.81
C ALA A 120 -1.72 6.20 -6.93
N GLU A 121 -0.64 6.74 -7.49
CA GLU A 121 0.52 7.13 -6.70
C GLU A 121 0.10 8.19 -5.66
N GLY A 122 0.56 8.05 -4.44
CA GLY A 122 0.13 8.89 -3.31
C GLY A 122 -1.17 8.43 -2.63
N GLN A 123 -1.86 7.42 -3.17
CA GLN A 123 -3.05 6.87 -2.53
C GLN A 123 -2.71 6.23 -1.20
N ARG A 124 -3.50 6.52 -0.17
CA ARG A 124 -3.26 6.04 1.20
C ARG A 124 -4.00 4.73 1.46
N ALA A 125 -3.42 3.94 2.35
CA ALA A 125 -4.02 2.72 2.90
C ALA A 125 -3.71 2.61 4.38
N ILE A 126 -4.63 2.05 5.16
CA ILE A 126 -4.40 1.72 6.58
C ILE A 126 -4.45 0.21 6.73
N VAL A 127 -3.47 -0.35 7.40
CA VAL A 127 -3.42 -1.78 7.72
C VAL A 127 -4.33 -2.03 8.92
N VAL A 128 -5.42 -2.78 8.72
CA VAL A 128 -6.36 -3.13 9.79
C VAL A 128 -5.93 -4.39 10.50
N SER A 129 -5.60 -5.43 9.72
CA SER A 129 -5.11 -6.70 10.25
C SER A 129 -4.13 -7.33 9.27
N THR A 130 -3.08 -7.93 9.79
CA THR A 130 -2.10 -8.72 9.04
C THR A 130 -2.43 -10.22 9.05
N GLY A 131 -3.41 -10.64 9.85
CA GLY A 131 -3.92 -12.01 9.91
C GLY A 131 -4.86 -12.33 8.74
N CYS A 132 -4.97 -13.60 8.41
CA CYS A 132 -5.96 -14.12 7.47
C CYS A 132 -7.32 -14.19 8.17
N SER A 133 -7.99 -13.05 8.36
CA SER A 133 -9.31 -12.97 8.99
C SER A 133 -10.39 -13.19 7.94
N GLU A 134 -11.40 -13.99 8.31
CA GLU A 134 -12.62 -14.12 7.54
C GLU A 134 -13.30 -12.75 7.40
N GLU A 135 -13.97 -12.55 6.28
CA GLU A 135 -14.69 -11.37 5.80
C GLU A 135 -14.76 -10.14 6.73
N PHE A 136 -14.21 -9.05 6.23
CA PHE A 136 -14.31 -7.74 6.86
C PHE A 136 -15.77 -7.26 6.88
N THR A 137 -16.42 -7.35 8.04
CA THR A 137 -17.84 -6.99 8.20
C THR A 137 -18.07 -5.53 8.60
N ALA A 138 -17.03 -4.83 9.09
CA ALA A 138 -17.13 -3.43 9.52
C ALA A 138 -17.19 -2.45 8.34
N SER A 139 -17.85 -1.33 8.53
CA SER A 139 -17.80 -0.23 7.58
C SER A 139 -16.40 0.44 7.62
N PRO A 140 -15.96 1.11 6.53
CA PRO A 140 -14.66 1.82 6.52
C PRO A 140 -14.53 2.81 7.67
N ARG A 141 -15.64 3.41 8.06
CA ARG A 141 -15.71 4.39 9.13
C ARG A 141 -15.53 3.75 10.50
N GLU A 142 -16.17 2.62 10.74
CA GLU A 142 -16.04 1.85 11.99
C GLU A 142 -14.63 1.29 12.15
N ALA A 143 -14.04 0.77 11.08
CA ALA A 143 -12.66 0.29 11.10
C ALA A 143 -11.65 1.41 11.40
N LEU A 144 -11.85 2.61 10.85
CA LEU A 144 -11.02 3.77 11.14
C LEU A 144 -11.20 4.27 12.57
N GLU A 145 -12.43 4.30 13.08
CA GLU A 145 -12.73 4.71 14.45
C GLU A 145 -12.14 3.74 15.47
N GLU A 146 -12.18 2.45 15.20
CA GLU A 146 -11.57 1.43 16.05
C GLU A 146 -10.04 1.60 16.15
N ILE A 147 -9.37 1.81 15.01
CA ILE A 147 -7.92 2.04 14.97
C ILE A 147 -7.54 3.34 15.69
N LEU A 148 -8.32 4.41 15.53
CA LEU A 148 -8.05 5.70 16.16
C LEU A 148 -8.33 5.68 17.67
N SER A 149 -9.27 4.86 18.14
CA SER A 149 -9.59 4.72 19.57
C SER A 149 -8.60 3.83 20.34
N ALA A 150 -7.85 3.00 19.63
CA ALA A 150 -6.83 2.11 20.22
C ALA A 150 -5.47 2.78 20.44
N ARG A 151 -5.34 4.05 20.09
CA ARG A 151 -4.16 4.89 20.34
C ARG A 151 -4.39 5.83 21.50
#